data_13c37bfabb6f7df53d49d44cfc0198ea
#
_entry.id   13c37bfabb6f7df53d49d44cfc0198ea
#
_cell.length_a   1.000
_cell.length_b   1.000
_cell.length_c   1.000
_cell.angle_alpha   90.00
_cell.angle_beta   90.00
_cell.angle_gamma   90.00
#
_symmetry.space_group_name_H-M   'P 1'
#
loop_
_entity.id
_entity.type
_entity.pdbx_description
1 polymer ?
#
loop_
_entity_poly.entity_id
_entity_poly.type
_entity_poly.pdbx_seq_one_letter_code
_entity_poly.pdbx_strand_id
1 'polypeptide(L)'
;MRVLLISANREQIPDPIFPLGLAYIAAAARLQGHSVQVADLCFGRRPLDELCRHIHDFRPDAIGVSLRNVDNAAYPRTVDYLELHRQLIDTLHDCGDAPVILGGSAFSILPEAYMQTLRGDWGVRGEGEQVFCHLLAALQAGQSAIAVPGVIAPPGEQADAAPFVTPLKDPVSWGSGLRPARSLFDYAR
;
A
#
# COMPACT_ATOMS: atom_id res chain seq x y z
N MET A 1 -5.70 10.87 10.92
CA MET A 1 -5.57 9.41 11.15
C MET A 1 -4.10 9.06 11.36
N ARG A 2 -3.83 7.96 12.03
CA ARG A 2 -2.53 7.29 12.08
C ARG A 2 -2.49 6.28 10.93
N VAL A 3 -1.53 6.41 10.03
CA VAL A 3 -1.42 5.60 8.82
C VAL A 3 -0.10 4.86 8.84
N LEU A 4 -0.14 3.53 8.80
CA LEU A 4 1.03 2.69 8.64
C LEU A 4 1.17 2.31 7.17
N LEU A 5 2.31 2.61 6.57
CA LEU A 5 2.63 2.24 5.19
C LEU A 5 3.68 1.13 5.19
N ILE A 6 3.45 0.07 4.43
CA ILE A 6 4.29 -1.11 4.40
C ILE A 6 4.83 -1.33 2.99
N SER A 7 6.16 -1.42 2.87
CA SER A 7 6.84 -1.93 1.68
C SER A 7 6.98 -3.44 1.81
N ALA A 8 6.20 -4.18 1.01
CA ALA A 8 6.20 -5.65 1.05
C ALA A 8 7.40 -6.29 0.32
N ASN A 9 8.20 -5.49 -0.41
CA ASN A 9 9.35 -5.99 -1.14
C ASN A 9 10.43 -6.51 -0.20
N ARG A 10 10.93 -7.72 -0.47
CA ARG A 10 12.01 -8.37 0.29
C ARG A 10 13.23 -8.70 -0.57
N GLU A 11 13.18 -8.34 -1.86
CA GLU A 11 14.29 -8.58 -2.78
C GLU A 11 15.46 -7.64 -2.48
N GLN A 12 16.65 -8.25 -2.30
CA GLN A 12 17.89 -7.55 -2.03
C GLN A 12 18.93 -7.76 -3.15
N ILE A 13 18.60 -8.59 -4.15
CA ILE A 13 19.51 -8.95 -5.26
C ILE A 13 18.98 -8.38 -6.57
N PRO A 14 19.82 -7.75 -7.41
CA PRO A 14 21.23 -7.43 -7.16
C PRO A 14 21.46 -6.36 -6.11
N ASP A 15 20.53 -5.43 -5.94
CA ASP A 15 20.56 -4.38 -4.94
C ASP A 15 19.15 -4.10 -4.41
N PRO A 16 18.99 -3.81 -3.10
CA PRO A 16 17.71 -3.45 -2.53
C PRO A 16 17.20 -2.14 -3.14
N ILE A 17 15.94 -2.11 -3.53
CA ILE A 17 15.37 -0.95 -4.20
C ILE A 17 14.53 -0.12 -3.24
N PHE A 18 14.88 1.16 -3.15
CA PHE A 18 14.13 2.13 -2.38
C PHE A 18 12.66 2.21 -2.84
N PRO A 19 11.65 2.07 -1.96
CA PRO A 19 10.23 2.12 -2.31
C PRO A 19 9.77 3.56 -2.56
N LEU A 20 10.23 4.15 -3.67
CA LEU A 20 10.02 5.55 -4.01
C LEU A 20 8.53 5.93 -4.08
N GLY A 21 7.70 5.10 -4.72
CA GLY A 21 6.26 5.32 -4.80
C GLY A 21 5.63 5.41 -3.40
N LEU A 22 5.99 4.48 -2.49
CA LEU A 22 5.51 4.52 -1.12
C LEU A 22 5.95 5.79 -0.37
N ALA A 23 7.16 6.29 -0.66
CA ALA A 23 7.65 7.52 -0.06
C ALA A 23 6.87 8.76 -0.56
N TYR A 24 6.36 8.74 -1.78
CA TYR A 24 5.44 9.79 -2.28
C TYR A 24 4.06 9.68 -1.64
N ILE A 25 3.51 8.47 -1.50
CA ILE A 25 2.25 8.24 -0.76
C ILE A 25 2.37 8.75 0.67
N ALA A 26 3.48 8.44 1.34
CA ALA A 26 3.76 8.93 2.69
C ALA A 26 3.80 10.46 2.78
N ALA A 27 4.43 11.11 1.80
CA ALA A 27 4.49 12.57 1.73
C ALA A 27 3.09 13.17 1.50
N ALA A 28 2.31 12.60 0.59
CA ALA A 28 0.95 13.03 0.29
C ALA A 28 0.04 12.93 1.53
N ALA A 29 0.05 11.78 2.21
CA ALA A 29 -0.73 11.56 3.42
C ALA A 29 -0.33 12.53 4.55
N ARG A 30 0.97 12.81 4.73
CA ARG A 30 1.44 13.80 5.71
C ARG A 30 0.98 15.23 5.38
N LEU A 31 0.95 15.62 4.12
CA LEU A 31 0.43 16.92 3.69
C LEU A 31 -1.06 17.07 3.99
N GLN A 32 -1.83 15.97 3.99
CA GLN A 32 -3.23 15.96 4.41
C GLN A 32 -3.41 15.89 5.95
N GLY A 33 -2.33 16.02 6.72
CA GLY A 33 -2.37 16.07 8.18
C GLY A 33 -2.44 14.71 8.87
N HIS A 34 -2.16 13.60 8.16
CA HIS A 34 -2.09 12.28 8.78
C HIS A 34 -0.73 12.07 9.48
N SER A 35 -0.76 11.33 10.61
CA SER A 35 0.46 10.81 11.25
C SER A 35 0.88 9.54 10.52
N VAL A 36 2.03 9.55 9.86
CA VAL A 36 2.48 8.45 9.00
C VAL A 36 3.74 7.82 9.55
N GLN A 37 3.72 6.49 9.67
CA GLN A 37 4.90 5.65 9.86
C GLN A 37 5.08 4.70 8.69
N VAL A 38 6.32 4.24 8.48
CA VAL A 38 6.68 3.31 7.39
C VAL A 38 7.38 2.10 7.96
N ALA A 39 6.98 0.92 7.51
CA ALA A 39 7.68 -0.34 7.74
C ALA A 39 8.20 -0.88 6.40
N ASP A 40 9.51 -0.92 6.23
CA ASP A 40 10.16 -1.55 5.08
C ASP A 40 10.61 -2.97 5.44
N LEU A 41 9.96 -3.97 4.85
CA LEU A 41 10.21 -5.38 5.15
C LEU A 41 11.48 -5.92 4.48
N CYS A 42 12.18 -5.11 3.70
CA CYS A 42 13.36 -5.54 2.95
C CYS A 42 14.50 -6.01 3.86
N PHE A 43 14.68 -5.36 5.02
CA PHE A 43 15.87 -5.57 5.87
C PHE A 43 15.58 -6.29 7.18
N GLY A 44 14.33 -6.59 7.51
CA GLY A 44 13.94 -7.26 8.75
C GLY A 44 14.39 -8.73 8.80
N ARG A 45 14.92 -9.18 9.94
CA ARG A 45 15.21 -10.61 10.15
C ARG A 45 13.94 -11.42 10.41
N ARG A 46 12.98 -10.85 11.13
CA ARG A 46 11.66 -11.39 11.40
C ARG A 46 10.59 -10.33 11.09
N PRO A 47 10.43 -9.99 9.80
CA PRO A 47 9.67 -8.80 9.43
C PRO A 47 8.21 -8.85 9.88
N LEU A 48 7.58 -10.04 9.93
CA LEU A 48 6.19 -10.16 10.38
C LEU A 48 6.06 -9.98 11.91
N ASP A 49 6.97 -10.55 12.71
CA ASP A 49 6.96 -10.36 14.17
C ASP A 49 7.24 -8.89 14.55
N GLU A 50 8.14 -8.25 13.81
CA GLU A 50 8.48 -6.82 13.98
C GLU A 50 7.29 -5.95 13.60
N LEU A 51 6.56 -6.33 12.56
CA LEU A 51 5.38 -5.64 12.07
C LEU A 51 4.22 -5.70 13.08
N CYS A 52 3.94 -6.85 13.68
CA CYS A 52 2.90 -6.97 14.72
C CYS A 52 3.19 -6.07 15.91
N ARG A 53 4.43 -6.02 16.36
CA ARG A 53 4.82 -5.08 17.43
C ARG A 53 4.60 -3.63 17.02
N HIS A 54 4.98 -3.29 15.80
CA HIS A 54 4.79 -1.95 15.27
C HIS A 54 3.31 -1.55 15.21
N ILE A 55 2.43 -2.47 14.77
CA ILE A 55 0.98 -2.26 14.75
C ILE A 55 0.45 -2.05 16.17
N HIS A 56 0.85 -2.89 17.10
CA HIS A 56 0.43 -2.78 18.50
C HIS A 56 0.85 -1.44 19.14
N ASP A 57 2.07 -0.98 18.87
CA ASP A 57 2.62 0.24 19.48
C ASP A 57 2.06 1.50 18.80
N PHE A 58 1.98 1.51 17.47
CA PHE A 58 1.50 2.66 16.70
C PHE A 58 -0.02 2.76 16.67
N ARG A 59 -0.74 1.63 16.72
CA ARG A 59 -2.21 1.52 16.63
C ARG A 59 -2.74 2.29 15.41
N PRO A 60 -2.42 1.86 14.20
CA PRO A 60 -2.84 2.56 12.99
C PRO A 60 -4.37 2.55 12.85
N ASP A 61 -4.91 3.62 12.27
CA ASP A 61 -6.32 3.72 11.88
C ASP A 61 -6.54 3.21 10.46
N ALA A 62 -5.46 3.07 9.67
CA ALA A 62 -5.43 2.45 8.35
C ALA A 62 -4.01 1.94 8.02
N ILE A 63 -3.93 0.86 7.24
CA ILE A 63 -2.67 0.25 6.81
C ILE A 63 -2.63 0.22 5.28
N GLY A 64 -1.62 0.86 4.67
CA GLY A 64 -1.37 0.79 3.23
C GLY A 64 -0.23 -0.18 2.92
N VAL A 65 -0.45 -1.14 2.02
CA VAL A 65 0.55 -2.13 1.61
C VAL A 65 0.95 -1.94 0.16
N SER A 66 2.22 -1.68 -0.10
CA SER A 66 2.78 -1.57 -1.44
C SER A 66 3.30 -2.91 -1.92
N LEU A 67 2.58 -3.53 -2.86
CA LEU A 67 2.95 -4.76 -3.56
C LEU A 67 3.69 -4.38 -4.84
N ARG A 68 5.01 -4.58 -4.88
CA ARG A 68 5.84 -4.09 -5.97
C ARG A 68 5.95 -5.07 -7.14
N ASN A 69 6.22 -6.32 -6.85
CA ASN A 69 6.50 -7.35 -7.84
C ASN A 69 5.49 -8.50 -7.75
N VAL A 70 5.09 -9.05 -8.90
CA VAL A 70 4.32 -10.31 -8.98
C VAL A 70 5.26 -11.49 -8.73
N ASP A 71 6.42 -11.43 -9.36
CA ASP A 71 7.48 -12.45 -9.26
C ASP A 71 8.88 -11.78 -9.32
N ASN A 72 9.93 -12.59 -9.24
CA ASN A 72 11.31 -12.11 -9.34
C ASN A 72 11.84 -12.05 -10.78
N ALA A 73 11.03 -12.42 -11.78
CA ALA A 73 11.41 -12.51 -13.21
C ALA A 73 12.73 -13.27 -13.49
N ALA A 74 13.15 -14.15 -12.58
CA ALA A 74 14.41 -14.86 -12.69
C ALA A 74 14.26 -16.18 -13.45
N TYR A 75 15.24 -16.48 -14.30
CA TYR A 75 15.35 -17.76 -14.99
C TYR A 75 16.60 -18.53 -14.48
N PRO A 76 16.52 -19.85 -14.26
CA PRO A 76 15.39 -20.76 -14.48
C PRO A 76 14.46 -20.91 -13.25
N ARG A 77 14.66 -20.14 -12.20
CA ARG A 77 13.88 -20.25 -10.94
C ARG A 77 13.06 -18.98 -10.71
N THR A 78 11.87 -18.97 -11.25
CA THR A 78 10.90 -17.91 -10.93
C THR A 78 10.33 -18.15 -9.53
N VAL A 79 10.33 -17.11 -8.70
CA VAL A 79 9.68 -17.09 -7.39
C VAL A 79 8.45 -16.20 -7.50
N ASP A 80 7.27 -16.80 -7.28
CA ASP A 80 6.01 -16.07 -7.15
C ASP A 80 5.89 -15.52 -5.73
N TYR A 81 5.56 -14.24 -5.61
CA TYR A 81 5.42 -13.58 -4.31
C TYR A 81 4.00 -13.65 -3.73
N LEU A 82 3.03 -14.22 -4.42
CA LEU A 82 1.64 -14.25 -3.99
C LEU A 82 1.47 -14.86 -2.59
N GLU A 83 2.15 -15.98 -2.33
CA GLU A 83 2.10 -16.64 -1.02
C GLU A 83 2.71 -15.79 0.08
N LEU A 84 3.82 -15.09 -0.19
CA LEU A 84 4.43 -14.15 0.77
C LEU A 84 3.51 -12.96 1.04
N HIS A 85 2.84 -12.45 0.01
CA HIS A 85 1.86 -11.38 0.15
C HIS A 85 0.67 -11.86 0.98
N ARG A 86 0.17 -13.07 0.75
CA ARG A 86 -0.94 -13.65 1.52
C ARG A 86 -0.59 -13.75 3.00
N GLN A 87 0.57 -14.33 3.34
CA GLN A 87 1.05 -14.43 4.72
C GLN A 87 1.17 -13.06 5.39
N LEU A 88 1.63 -12.04 4.64
CA LEU A 88 1.68 -10.66 5.14
C LEU A 88 0.29 -10.15 5.49
N ILE A 89 -0.67 -10.24 4.57
CA ILE A 89 -2.02 -9.71 4.77
C ILE A 89 -2.76 -10.44 5.89
N ASP A 90 -2.67 -11.78 5.93
CA ASP A 90 -3.23 -12.59 7.03
C ASP A 90 -2.64 -12.14 8.39
N THR A 91 -1.31 -11.92 8.45
CA THR A 91 -0.66 -11.41 9.66
C THR A 91 -1.17 -10.02 10.05
N LEU A 92 -1.43 -9.12 9.11
CA LEU A 92 -1.96 -7.80 9.40
C LEU A 92 -3.35 -7.87 10.04
N HIS A 93 -4.23 -8.71 9.52
CA HIS A 93 -5.56 -8.95 10.10
C HIS A 93 -5.50 -9.62 11.48
N ASP A 94 -4.54 -10.51 11.70
CA ASP A 94 -4.33 -11.15 13.01
C ASP A 94 -3.80 -10.17 14.07
N CYS A 95 -3.07 -9.14 13.66
CA CYS A 95 -2.41 -8.19 14.57
C CYS A 95 -3.24 -6.93 14.87
N GLY A 96 -4.38 -6.70 14.18
CA GLY A 96 -5.22 -5.51 14.41
C GLY A 96 -6.42 -5.43 13.50
N ASP A 97 -7.32 -4.49 13.82
CA ASP A 97 -8.60 -4.28 13.13
C ASP A 97 -8.55 -3.13 12.10
N ALA A 98 -7.37 -2.54 11.88
CA ALA A 98 -7.24 -1.44 10.93
C ALA A 98 -7.41 -1.91 9.49
N PRO A 99 -8.22 -1.24 8.64
CA PRO A 99 -8.42 -1.64 7.26
C PRO A 99 -7.11 -1.69 6.49
N VAL A 100 -6.93 -2.78 5.74
CA VAL A 100 -5.75 -3.05 4.90
C VAL A 100 -6.03 -2.62 3.47
N ILE A 101 -5.26 -1.65 2.99
CA ILE A 101 -5.38 -1.05 1.67
C ILE A 101 -4.23 -1.55 0.79
N LEU A 102 -4.55 -2.31 -0.24
CA LEU A 102 -3.58 -2.84 -1.19
C LEU A 102 -3.27 -1.84 -2.29
N GLY A 103 -2.02 -1.76 -2.70
CA GLY A 103 -1.59 -0.90 -3.80
C GLY A 103 -0.22 -1.30 -4.34
N GLY A 104 0.34 -0.45 -5.20
CA GLY A 104 1.65 -0.67 -5.83
C GLY A 104 1.56 -1.27 -7.23
N SER A 105 2.71 -1.48 -7.87
CA SER A 105 2.77 -1.88 -9.29
C SER A 105 2.23 -3.28 -9.54
N ALA A 106 2.54 -4.27 -8.70
CA ALA A 106 2.00 -5.61 -8.84
C ALA A 106 0.48 -5.62 -8.69
N PHE A 107 -0.04 -4.94 -7.65
CA PHE A 107 -1.47 -4.80 -7.45
C PHE A 107 -2.16 -4.15 -8.65
N SER A 108 -1.58 -3.08 -9.20
CA SER A 108 -2.17 -2.34 -10.32
C SER A 108 -2.25 -3.13 -11.63
N ILE A 109 -1.43 -4.19 -11.77
CA ILE A 109 -1.48 -5.11 -12.93
C ILE A 109 -2.66 -6.09 -12.82
N LEU A 110 -2.92 -6.63 -11.63
CA LEU A 110 -3.90 -7.68 -11.39
C LEU A 110 -4.81 -7.37 -10.17
N PRO A 111 -5.47 -6.20 -10.12
CA PRO A 111 -6.12 -5.73 -8.90
C PRO A 111 -7.25 -6.63 -8.43
N GLU A 112 -8.10 -7.13 -9.33
CA GLU A 112 -9.22 -7.99 -8.99
C GLU A 112 -8.75 -9.35 -8.45
N ALA A 113 -7.71 -9.93 -9.08
CA ALA A 113 -7.12 -11.19 -8.65
C ALA A 113 -6.49 -11.07 -7.25
N TYR A 114 -5.76 -9.96 -7.01
CA TYR A 114 -5.17 -9.69 -5.70
C TYR A 114 -6.23 -9.47 -4.62
N MET A 115 -7.27 -8.69 -4.90
CA MET A 115 -8.37 -8.48 -3.93
C MET A 115 -9.06 -9.79 -3.56
N GLN A 116 -9.33 -10.67 -4.55
CA GLN A 116 -9.95 -11.96 -4.31
C GLN A 116 -9.04 -12.91 -3.49
N THR A 117 -7.73 -12.88 -3.75
CA THR A 117 -6.78 -13.85 -3.19
C THR A 117 -6.22 -13.41 -1.84
N LEU A 118 -5.94 -12.11 -1.67
CA LEU A 118 -5.26 -11.58 -0.48
C LEU A 118 -6.22 -11.04 0.58
N ARG A 119 -7.52 -10.92 0.28
CA ARG A 119 -8.53 -10.43 1.24
C ARG A 119 -8.22 -9.03 1.76
N GLY A 120 -7.66 -8.14 0.93
CA GLY A 120 -7.55 -6.73 1.27
C GLY A 120 -8.91 -6.08 1.46
N ASP A 121 -9.03 -5.12 2.37
CA ASP A 121 -10.28 -4.40 2.59
C ASP A 121 -10.55 -3.38 1.49
N TRP A 122 -9.50 -2.78 0.96
CA TRP A 122 -9.56 -1.83 -0.15
C TRP A 122 -8.35 -1.99 -1.07
N GLY A 123 -8.49 -1.55 -2.31
CA GLY A 123 -7.39 -1.48 -3.27
C GLY A 123 -7.23 -0.07 -3.85
N VAL A 124 -6.00 0.31 -4.18
CA VAL A 124 -5.67 1.54 -4.91
C VAL A 124 -4.91 1.16 -6.16
N ARG A 125 -5.52 1.38 -7.32
CA ARG A 125 -4.95 1.06 -8.63
C ARG A 125 -4.31 2.29 -9.27
N GLY A 126 -3.12 2.11 -9.84
CA GLY A 126 -2.39 3.15 -10.55
C GLY A 126 -1.62 4.09 -9.63
N GLU A 127 -1.57 5.37 -9.97
CA GLU A 127 -0.92 6.40 -9.15
C GLU A 127 -1.75 6.67 -7.90
N GLY A 128 -1.15 6.40 -6.75
CA GLY A 128 -1.88 6.31 -5.48
C GLY A 128 -1.95 7.60 -4.67
N GLU A 129 -1.15 8.61 -4.97
CA GLU A 129 -0.96 9.78 -4.10
C GLU A 129 -2.27 10.49 -3.77
N GLN A 130 -3.15 10.68 -4.75
CA GLN A 130 -4.46 11.30 -4.54
C GLN A 130 -5.51 10.28 -4.10
N VAL A 131 -5.56 9.16 -4.82
CA VAL A 131 -6.58 8.13 -4.61
C VAL A 131 -6.51 7.64 -3.17
N PHE A 132 -5.30 7.39 -2.66
CA PHE A 132 -5.07 6.97 -1.27
C PHE A 132 -5.54 8.04 -0.27
N CYS A 133 -5.22 9.32 -0.52
CA CYS A 133 -5.67 10.41 0.35
C CYS A 133 -7.20 10.57 0.35
N HIS A 134 -7.86 10.44 -0.81
CA HIS A 134 -9.32 10.49 -0.89
C HIS A 134 -9.96 9.28 -0.20
N LEU A 135 -9.38 8.09 -0.36
CA LEU A 135 -9.80 6.90 0.37
C LEU A 135 -9.71 7.10 1.89
N LEU A 136 -8.58 7.61 2.39
CA LEU A 136 -8.41 7.91 3.81
C LEU A 136 -9.46 8.94 4.30
N ALA A 137 -9.75 9.97 3.51
CA ALA A 137 -10.75 10.97 3.85
C ALA A 137 -12.16 10.36 3.92
N ALA A 138 -12.52 9.48 2.99
CA ALA A 138 -13.80 8.76 3.00
C ALA A 138 -13.91 7.83 4.24
N LEU A 139 -12.88 7.06 4.54
CA LEU A 139 -12.81 6.20 5.73
C LEU A 139 -12.93 7.01 7.02
N GLN A 140 -12.24 8.14 7.12
CA GLN A 140 -12.30 9.03 8.28
C GLN A 140 -13.68 9.64 8.48
N ALA A 141 -14.39 9.91 7.39
CA ALA A 141 -15.77 10.43 7.42
C ALA A 141 -16.83 9.34 7.62
N GLY A 142 -16.47 8.07 7.70
CA GLY A 142 -17.41 6.94 7.74
C GLY A 142 -18.25 6.82 6.46
N GLN A 143 -17.73 7.32 5.32
CA GLN A 143 -18.39 7.28 4.03
C GLN A 143 -17.91 6.10 3.20
N SER A 144 -18.74 5.61 2.28
CA SER A 144 -18.32 4.59 1.33
C SER A 144 -17.23 5.12 0.41
N ALA A 145 -16.11 4.40 0.36
CA ALA A 145 -14.98 4.75 -0.50
C ALA A 145 -15.16 4.24 -1.95
N ILE A 146 -16.21 3.49 -2.23
CA ILE A 146 -16.51 2.90 -3.55
C ILE A 146 -16.62 3.99 -4.65
N ALA A 147 -17.11 5.17 -4.29
CA ALA A 147 -17.26 6.28 -5.24
C ALA A 147 -15.93 7.00 -5.56
N VAL A 148 -14.82 6.66 -4.91
CA VAL A 148 -13.52 7.29 -5.18
C VAL A 148 -12.91 6.66 -6.43
N PRO A 149 -12.69 7.42 -7.51
CA PRO A 149 -12.07 6.89 -8.73
C PRO A 149 -10.69 6.32 -8.46
N GLY A 150 -10.44 5.09 -8.93
CA GLY A 150 -9.18 4.36 -8.69
C GLY A 150 -9.16 3.49 -7.44
N VAL A 151 -10.19 3.56 -6.60
CA VAL A 151 -10.39 2.62 -5.50
C VAL A 151 -11.03 1.33 -6.04
N ILE A 152 -10.54 0.20 -5.56
CA ILE A 152 -11.09 -1.14 -5.78
C ILE A 152 -11.72 -1.60 -4.47
N ALA A 153 -13.00 -1.91 -4.52
CA ALA A 153 -13.75 -2.43 -3.38
C ALA A 153 -13.46 -3.92 -3.12
N PRO A 154 -13.71 -4.41 -1.89
CA PRO A 154 -13.62 -5.83 -1.60
C PRO A 154 -14.63 -6.65 -2.41
N PRO A 155 -14.38 -7.95 -2.63
CA PRO A 155 -15.32 -8.82 -3.35
C PRO A 155 -16.69 -8.83 -2.70
N GLY A 156 -17.74 -8.57 -3.49
CA GLY A 156 -19.12 -8.52 -3.01
C GLY A 156 -19.67 -7.11 -2.75
N GLU A 157 -18.83 -6.12 -2.63
CA GLU A 157 -19.21 -4.71 -2.67
C GLU A 157 -18.98 -4.18 -4.09
N GLN A 158 -19.96 -4.34 -4.98
CA GLN A 158 -19.87 -3.78 -6.33
C GLN A 158 -20.24 -2.31 -6.31
N ALA A 159 -19.26 -1.44 -6.61
CA ALA A 159 -19.59 -0.29 -7.44
C ALA A 159 -19.70 -0.80 -8.88
N ASP A 160 -20.67 -0.28 -9.63
CA ASP A 160 -20.62 -0.41 -11.09
C ASP A 160 -19.23 0.04 -11.54
N ALA A 161 -18.42 -0.92 -11.95
CA ALA A 161 -17.04 -0.70 -12.29
C ALA A 161 -16.99 0.26 -13.47
N ALA A 162 -16.87 1.54 -13.19
CA ALA A 162 -16.47 2.48 -14.21
C ALA A 162 -15.14 2.00 -14.78
N PRO A 163 -15.04 1.76 -16.10
CA PRO A 163 -13.82 1.23 -16.68
C PRO A 163 -12.66 2.13 -16.26
N PHE A 164 -11.63 1.50 -15.70
CA PHE A 164 -10.37 2.15 -15.48
C PHE A 164 -9.93 2.87 -16.77
N VAL A 165 -10.05 4.11 -16.82
CA VAL A 165 -9.18 5.10 -17.45
C VAL A 165 -9.62 6.45 -16.94
N THR A 166 -9.12 6.87 -15.80
CA THR A 166 -8.91 8.28 -15.70
C THR A 166 -7.41 8.43 -15.48
N PRO A 167 -6.64 8.76 -16.54
CA PRO A 167 -5.52 9.61 -16.29
C PRO A 167 -6.11 10.72 -15.45
N LEU A 168 -5.60 10.97 -14.26
CA LEU A 168 -5.95 12.12 -13.47
C LEU A 168 -5.97 13.29 -14.44
N LYS A 169 -7.16 13.84 -14.74
CA LYS A 169 -7.34 14.93 -15.73
C LYS A 169 -6.55 16.17 -15.34
N ASP A 170 -6.19 16.22 -14.09
CA ASP A 170 -5.14 17.06 -13.55
C ASP A 170 -4.18 16.11 -12.84
N PRO A 171 -2.96 15.86 -13.36
CA PRO A 171 -1.91 15.44 -12.47
C PRO A 171 -1.98 16.49 -11.38
N VAL A 172 -2.38 16.08 -10.16
CA VAL A 172 -2.39 17.04 -9.08
C VAL A 172 -1.11 17.76 -9.28
N SER A 173 -1.26 19.03 -9.54
CA SER A 173 -0.17 19.92 -9.31
C SER A 173 0.12 19.83 -7.81
N TRP A 174 0.68 18.70 -7.38
CA TRP A 174 1.47 18.67 -6.18
C TRP A 174 2.55 19.74 -6.32
N GLY A 175 2.25 20.75 -7.15
CA GLY A 175 3.14 21.79 -7.63
C GLY A 175 4.57 21.26 -7.73
N SER A 176 5.48 21.76 -8.37
CA SER A 176 6.89 21.32 -8.42
C SER A 176 7.54 21.02 -7.03
N GLY A 177 6.77 20.74 -5.96
CA GLY A 177 7.16 20.69 -4.58
C GLY A 177 6.89 19.41 -3.78
N LEU A 178 6.11 18.41 -4.27
CA LEU A 178 5.97 17.16 -3.52
C LEU A 178 7.30 16.41 -3.55
N ARG A 179 7.92 16.29 -2.38
CA ARG A 179 9.17 15.53 -2.20
C ARG A 179 8.87 14.23 -1.48
N PRO A 180 9.48 13.10 -1.90
CA PRO A 180 9.29 11.83 -1.22
C PRO A 180 9.76 11.91 0.23
N ALA A 181 8.99 11.35 1.15
CA ALA A 181 9.25 11.38 2.59
C ALA A 181 10.37 10.40 2.98
N ARG A 182 11.58 10.59 2.43
CA ARG A 182 12.73 9.69 2.63
C ARG A 182 13.15 9.57 4.10
N SER A 183 12.91 10.59 4.91
CA SER A 183 13.23 10.59 6.34
C SER A 183 12.42 9.59 7.18
N LEU A 184 11.37 9.01 6.62
CA LEU A 184 10.59 7.95 7.28
C LEU A 184 11.21 6.56 7.11
N PHE A 185 12.24 6.43 6.26
CA PHE A 185 12.92 5.18 6.00
C PHE A 185 14.30 5.19 6.66
N ASP A 186 14.54 4.20 7.50
CA ASP A 186 15.85 4.06 8.18
C ASP A 186 16.79 3.20 7.33
N TYR A 187 17.67 3.84 6.57
CA TYR A 187 18.74 3.19 5.79
C TYR A 187 20.13 3.32 6.42
N ALA A 188 20.21 3.79 7.64
CA ALA A 188 21.48 3.93 8.37
C ALA A 188 21.96 2.60 8.99
N ARG A 189 21.51 1.46 8.49
CA ARG A 189 21.89 0.13 9.00
C ARG A 189 22.83 -0.59 8.07
#